data_5580bd85da9e37bf8dcf6605e692a9cf
#
_entry.id   5580bd85da9e37bf8dcf6605e692a9cf
#
_cell.length_a   1.000
_cell.length_b   1.000
_cell.length_c   1.000
_cell.angle_alpha   90.00
_cell.angle_beta   90.00
_cell.angle_gamma   90.00
#
_symmetry.space_group_name_H-M   'P 1'
#
loop_
_entity.id
_entity.type
_entity.pdbx_description
1 polymer ?
#
loop_
_entity_poly.entity_id
_entity_poly.type
_entity_poly.pdbx_seq_one_letter_code
_entity_poly.pdbx_strand_id
1 'polypeptide(L)'
;MTPDLPHDPDRDALEAALVGRGEYELYACDPALADTASFCAAYGFDPADSANTIVVVGKGTPPVYAACVVLATHRLAVNQSVKARFGRKSSFASPEETQAITGHEIGGVTVFGLPPDLPVWVDAAVMDRQRIVLGGGSRSWKVIAPASILLTLPNAEVVEGLAYPAPPPEG
;
A
#
# COMPACT_ATOMS: atom_id res chain seq x y z
N MET A 1 33.47 -11.64 5.71
CA MET A 1 32.71 -11.38 6.95
C MET A 1 31.84 -10.16 6.72
N THR A 2 30.54 -10.37 6.52
CA THR A 2 29.60 -9.26 6.43
C THR A 2 29.48 -8.61 7.81
N PRO A 3 29.61 -7.27 7.92
CA PRO A 3 29.37 -6.63 9.21
C PRO A 3 27.96 -6.97 9.68
N ASP A 4 27.84 -7.32 10.94
CA ASP A 4 26.54 -7.52 11.58
C ASP A 4 25.83 -6.17 11.52
N LEU A 5 24.87 -6.06 10.59
CA LEU A 5 24.00 -4.90 10.54
C LEU A 5 23.19 -4.85 11.83
N PRO A 6 23.00 -3.67 12.42
CA PRO A 6 22.19 -3.59 13.63
C PRO A 6 20.82 -4.21 13.39
N HIS A 7 20.34 -4.94 14.38
CA HIS A 7 19.03 -5.60 14.33
C HIS A 7 17.94 -4.56 14.09
N ASP A 8 17.17 -4.76 13.03
CA ASP A 8 16.06 -3.90 12.66
C ASP A 8 14.77 -4.73 12.61
N PRO A 9 13.93 -4.65 13.66
CA PRO A 9 12.69 -5.44 13.73
C PRO A 9 11.72 -5.14 12.59
N ASP A 10 11.66 -3.91 12.12
CA ASP A 10 10.76 -3.52 11.03
C ASP A 10 11.19 -4.18 9.72
N ARG A 11 12.48 -4.15 9.45
CA ARG A 11 13.06 -4.82 8.28
C ARG A 11 12.86 -6.33 8.36
N ASP A 12 13.08 -6.93 9.51
CA ASP A 12 12.93 -8.38 9.69
C ASP A 12 11.48 -8.82 9.48
N ALA A 13 10.51 -8.07 10.00
CA ALA A 13 9.10 -8.34 9.81
C ALA A 13 8.71 -8.23 8.33
N LEU A 14 9.24 -7.23 7.64
CA LEU A 14 8.99 -7.01 6.22
C LEU A 14 9.57 -8.13 5.37
N GLU A 15 10.81 -8.53 5.62
CA GLU A 15 11.44 -9.66 4.93
C GLU A 15 10.65 -10.96 5.15
N ALA A 16 10.19 -11.21 6.36
CA ALA A 16 9.38 -12.39 6.67
C ALA A 16 8.08 -12.42 5.87
N ALA A 17 7.46 -11.26 5.67
CA ALA A 17 6.22 -11.13 4.87
C ALA A 17 6.47 -11.28 3.36
N LEU A 18 7.69 -11.03 2.90
CA LEU A 18 8.05 -11.04 1.46
C LEU A 18 8.64 -12.37 1.00
N VAL A 19 9.12 -13.19 1.92
CA VAL A 19 9.76 -14.47 1.59
C VAL A 19 8.84 -15.33 0.72
N GLY A 20 9.38 -15.85 -0.39
CA GLY A 20 8.66 -16.72 -1.31
C GLY A 20 7.75 -16.02 -2.31
N ARG A 21 7.70 -14.69 -2.31
CA ARG A 21 6.81 -13.93 -3.22
C ARG A 21 7.46 -13.52 -4.53
N GLY A 22 8.75 -13.80 -4.72
CA GLY A 22 9.48 -13.47 -5.93
C GLY A 22 10.49 -12.35 -5.73
N GLU A 23 10.78 -11.61 -6.77
CA GLU A 23 11.77 -10.53 -6.77
C GLU A 23 11.28 -9.32 -6.01
N TYR A 24 12.10 -8.79 -5.13
CA TYR A 24 11.85 -7.52 -4.43
C TYR A 24 13.16 -6.87 -3.99
N GLU A 25 13.12 -5.57 -3.73
CA GLU A 25 14.22 -4.82 -3.16
C GLU A 25 13.70 -4.03 -1.95
N LEU A 26 14.41 -4.09 -0.82
CA LEU A 26 14.13 -3.25 0.33
C LEU A 26 14.93 -1.95 0.19
N TYR A 27 14.24 -0.83 0.29
CA TYR A 27 14.84 0.48 0.10
C TYR A 27 14.74 1.28 1.40
N ALA A 28 15.90 1.62 1.97
CA ALA A 28 15.96 2.41 3.20
C ALA A 28 15.47 3.84 2.93
N CYS A 29 14.70 4.38 3.85
CA CYS A 29 14.07 5.68 3.73
C CYS A 29 14.25 6.48 5.02
N ASP A 30 14.53 7.77 4.91
CA ASP A 30 14.46 8.67 6.05
C ASP A 30 12.98 8.76 6.49
N PRO A 31 12.64 8.46 7.75
CA PRO A 31 11.25 8.54 8.22
C PRO A 31 10.56 9.87 7.96
N ALA A 32 11.30 10.97 7.97
CA ALA A 32 10.76 12.31 7.67
C ALA A 32 10.35 12.47 6.21
N LEU A 33 10.83 11.57 5.31
CA LEU A 33 10.60 11.63 3.86
C LEU A 33 9.74 10.44 3.39
N ALA A 34 9.04 9.77 4.28
CA ALA A 34 8.29 8.56 3.93
C ALA A 34 7.03 8.84 3.11
N ASP A 35 6.45 10.02 3.21
CA ASP A 35 5.28 10.39 2.40
C ASP A 35 5.64 10.37 0.92
N THR A 36 4.73 9.87 0.08
CA THR A 36 5.01 9.59 -1.33
C THR A 36 5.66 10.75 -2.07
N ALA A 37 5.10 11.94 -1.97
CA ALA A 37 5.64 13.11 -2.67
C ALA A 37 7.07 13.44 -2.22
N SER A 38 7.31 13.42 -0.91
CA SER A 38 8.62 13.69 -0.34
C SER A 38 9.64 12.61 -0.71
N PHE A 39 9.22 11.35 -0.66
CA PHE A 39 10.07 10.22 -1.03
C PHE A 39 10.46 10.28 -2.50
N CYS A 40 9.50 10.47 -3.39
CA CYS A 40 9.77 10.53 -4.82
C CYS A 40 10.71 11.68 -5.17
N ALA A 41 10.49 12.87 -4.58
CA ALA A 41 11.34 14.03 -4.82
C ALA A 41 12.77 13.82 -4.29
N ALA A 42 12.91 13.26 -3.10
CA ALA A 42 14.22 13.09 -2.45
C ALA A 42 15.05 11.98 -3.09
N TYR A 43 14.42 10.87 -3.48
CA TYR A 43 15.12 9.68 -3.96
C TYR A 43 15.02 9.46 -5.47
N GLY A 44 14.38 10.35 -6.20
CA GLY A 44 14.36 10.33 -7.66
C GLY A 44 13.39 9.30 -8.27
N PHE A 45 12.30 8.98 -7.58
CA PHE A 45 11.28 8.08 -8.12
C PHE A 45 10.13 8.88 -8.74
N ASP A 46 9.54 8.30 -9.79
CA ASP A 46 8.35 8.88 -10.43
C ASP A 46 7.10 8.51 -9.61
N PRO A 47 6.28 9.49 -9.20
CA PRO A 47 5.01 9.19 -8.51
C PRO A 47 4.10 8.23 -9.28
N ALA A 48 4.19 8.19 -10.61
CA ALA A 48 3.42 7.26 -11.44
C ALA A 48 3.80 5.80 -11.19
N ASP A 49 4.97 5.53 -10.62
CA ASP A 49 5.43 4.18 -10.27
C ASP A 49 5.30 3.90 -8.77
N SER A 50 4.65 4.76 -8.02
CA SER A 50 4.43 4.59 -6.59
C SER A 50 2.97 4.20 -6.34
N ALA A 51 2.75 3.19 -5.50
CA ALA A 51 1.42 2.71 -5.14
C ALA A 51 1.22 2.81 -3.63
N ASN A 52 0.10 3.38 -3.23
CA ASN A 52 -0.27 3.55 -1.83
C ASN A 52 -1.25 2.46 -1.40
N THR A 53 -1.13 2.01 -0.17
CA THR A 53 -2.09 1.10 0.46
C THR A 53 -2.98 1.92 1.40
N ILE A 54 -4.27 1.90 1.11
CA ILE A 54 -5.26 2.71 1.83
C ILE A 54 -6.33 1.79 2.39
N VAL A 55 -6.56 1.85 3.70
CA VAL A 55 -7.62 1.06 4.33
C VAL A 55 -8.94 1.82 4.24
N VAL A 56 -9.98 1.13 3.80
CA VAL A 56 -11.34 1.66 3.69
C VAL A 56 -12.28 0.88 4.60
N VAL A 57 -13.35 1.54 5.03
CA VAL A 57 -14.35 0.96 5.92
C VAL A 57 -15.75 1.07 5.31
N GLY A 58 -16.48 -0.03 5.31
CA GLY A 58 -17.92 -0.05 5.06
C GLY A 58 -18.66 0.05 6.38
N LYS A 59 -19.46 1.10 6.53
CA LYS A 59 -20.14 1.42 7.80
C LYS A 59 -21.22 0.40 8.12
N GLY A 60 -21.28 0.01 9.37
CA GLY A 60 -22.27 -0.96 9.86
C GLY A 60 -21.87 -1.54 11.21
N THR A 61 -22.66 -2.51 11.67
CA THR A 61 -22.44 -3.22 12.92
C THR A 61 -22.43 -4.72 12.65
N PRO A 62 -21.25 -5.37 12.56
CA PRO A 62 -19.91 -4.77 12.64
C PRO A 62 -19.50 -4.06 11.35
N PRO A 63 -18.56 -3.13 11.40
CA PRO A 63 -18.00 -2.52 10.18
C PRO A 63 -17.17 -3.56 9.40
N VAL A 64 -17.02 -3.35 8.10
CA VAL A 64 -16.18 -4.19 7.23
C VAL A 64 -15.02 -3.35 6.68
N TYR A 65 -13.89 -4.00 6.44
CA TYR A 65 -12.67 -3.31 6.01
C TYR A 65 -12.05 -3.98 4.80
N ALA A 66 -11.30 -3.20 4.03
CA ALA A 66 -10.45 -3.70 2.95
C ALA A 66 -9.24 -2.79 2.81
N ALA A 67 -8.14 -3.34 2.31
CA ALA A 67 -6.97 -2.57 1.93
C ALA A 67 -7.00 -2.36 0.41
N CYS A 68 -6.86 -1.11 -0.02
CA CYS A 68 -6.88 -0.75 -1.44
C CYS A 68 -5.49 -0.31 -1.87
N VAL A 69 -5.00 -0.84 -2.99
CA VAL A 69 -3.72 -0.45 -3.58
C VAL A 69 -3.99 0.40 -4.82
N VAL A 70 -3.57 1.64 -4.77
CA VAL A 70 -3.81 2.61 -5.84
C VAL A 70 -2.53 3.39 -6.15
N LEU A 71 -2.35 3.79 -7.41
CA LEU A 71 -1.21 4.62 -7.80
C LEU A 71 -1.28 5.99 -7.11
N ALA A 72 -0.13 6.54 -6.79
CA ALA A 72 -0.04 7.86 -6.15
C ALA A 72 -0.63 8.97 -7.03
N THR A 73 -0.66 8.78 -8.35
CA THR A 73 -1.24 9.70 -9.33
C THR A 73 -2.74 9.53 -9.50
N HIS A 74 -3.34 8.59 -8.77
CA HIS A 74 -4.77 8.26 -8.86
C HIS A 74 -5.47 8.56 -7.53
N ARG A 75 -6.79 8.65 -7.60
CA ARG A 75 -7.66 8.81 -6.43
C ARG A 75 -8.61 7.62 -6.31
N LEU A 76 -8.74 7.11 -5.11
CA LEU A 76 -9.64 6.00 -4.80
C LEU A 76 -11.11 6.46 -4.93
N ALA A 77 -11.90 5.68 -5.66
CA ALA A 77 -13.33 5.97 -5.89
C ALA A 77 -14.16 5.43 -4.73
N VAL A 78 -14.12 6.11 -3.56
CA VAL A 78 -14.73 5.64 -2.31
C VAL A 78 -16.26 5.60 -2.41
N ASN A 79 -16.88 6.65 -2.94
CA ASN A 79 -18.35 6.77 -3.00
C ASN A 79 -18.97 5.98 -4.14
N GLN A 80 -18.17 5.40 -5.01
CA GLN A 80 -18.58 4.63 -6.19
C GLN A 80 -18.13 3.18 -6.05
N SER A 81 -16.88 2.89 -6.43
CA SER A 81 -16.38 1.52 -6.48
C SER A 81 -16.29 0.84 -5.11
N VAL A 82 -15.77 1.52 -4.11
CA VAL A 82 -15.66 0.95 -2.75
C VAL A 82 -17.04 0.72 -2.15
N LYS A 83 -17.92 1.71 -2.25
CA LYS A 83 -19.31 1.60 -1.78
C LYS A 83 -20.04 0.45 -2.48
N ALA A 84 -19.87 0.31 -3.79
CA ALA A 84 -20.50 -0.77 -4.56
C ALA A 84 -20.01 -2.14 -4.11
N ARG A 85 -18.73 -2.28 -3.84
CA ARG A 85 -18.12 -3.56 -3.39
C ARG A 85 -18.56 -3.96 -1.99
N PHE A 86 -18.63 -3.01 -1.05
CA PHE A 86 -19.11 -3.27 0.30
C PHE A 86 -20.65 -3.39 0.36
N GLY A 87 -21.36 -2.76 -0.56
CA GLY A 87 -22.82 -2.70 -0.53
C GLY A 87 -23.36 -1.82 0.59
N ARG A 88 -22.57 -0.88 1.09
CA ARG A 88 -22.92 0.01 2.19
C ARG A 88 -22.13 1.30 2.12
N LYS A 89 -22.57 2.32 2.86
CA LYS A 89 -21.87 3.61 2.94
C LYS A 89 -20.42 3.38 3.38
N SER A 90 -19.48 4.00 2.69
CA SER A 90 -18.06 3.74 2.87
C SER A 90 -17.26 5.03 3.02
N SER A 91 -16.11 4.92 3.67
CA SER A 91 -15.17 6.03 3.85
C SER A 91 -13.75 5.50 4.00
N PHE A 92 -12.77 6.41 4.04
CA PHE A 92 -11.43 6.06 4.47
C PHE A 92 -11.47 5.66 5.95
N ALA A 93 -10.73 4.62 6.32
CA ALA A 93 -10.53 4.31 7.73
C ALA A 93 -9.70 5.43 8.38
N SER A 94 -9.94 5.69 9.65
CA SER A 94 -9.13 6.65 10.39
C SER A 94 -7.70 6.16 10.53
N PRO A 95 -6.72 7.05 10.84
CA PRO A 95 -5.36 6.60 11.15
C PRO A 95 -5.31 5.56 12.27
N GLU A 96 -6.12 5.73 13.31
CA GLU A 96 -6.20 4.82 14.45
C GLU A 96 -6.74 3.45 14.02
N GLU A 97 -7.81 3.43 13.22
CA GLU A 97 -8.38 2.18 12.68
C GLU A 97 -7.36 1.49 11.77
N THR A 98 -6.72 2.24 10.88
CA THR A 98 -5.70 1.71 9.96
C THR A 98 -4.58 1.04 10.73
N GLN A 99 -4.05 1.71 11.75
CA GLN A 99 -2.96 1.20 12.57
C GLN A 99 -3.37 -0.05 13.35
N ALA A 100 -4.58 -0.04 13.92
CA ALA A 100 -5.12 -1.19 14.66
C ALA A 100 -5.30 -2.41 13.76
N ILE A 101 -5.76 -2.22 12.52
CA ILE A 101 -6.04 -3.31 11.58
C ILE A 101 -4.76 -3.85 10.94
N THR A 102 -3.85 -2.97 10.53
CA THR A 102 -2.65 -3.37 9.77
C THR A 102 -1.45 -3.67 10.66
N GLY A 103 -1.37 -3.07 11.83
CA GLY A 103 -0.17 -3.10 12.65
C GLY A 103 0.97 -2.25 12.10
N HIS A 104 0.72 -1.46 11.05
CA HIS A 104 1.74 -0.66 10.39
C HIS A 104 1.71 0.79 10.85
N GLU A 105 2.86 1.46 10.73
CA GLU A 105 2.99 2.89 11.01
C GLU A 105 2.34 3.72 9.89
N ILE A 106 1.62 4.77 10.26
CA ILE A 106 1.03 5.68 9.27
C ILE A 106 2.16 6.34 8.46
N GLY A 107 2.00 6.35 7.13
CA GLY A 107 3.05 6.74 6.18
C GLY A 107 3.89 5.57 5.69
N GLY A 108 3.71 4.39 6.28
CA GLY A 108 4.39 3.16 5.88
C GLY A 108 3.46 1.97 5.65
N VAL A 109 2.14 2.19 5.63
CA VAL A 109 1.17 1.11 5.44
C VAL A 109 1.46 0.34 4.15
N THR A 110 1.44 -0.98 4.24
CA THR A 110 1.74 -1.87 3.12
C THR A 110 0.75 -3.03 3.05
N VAL A 111 0.76 -3.74 1.92
CA VAL A 111 -0.05 -4.97 1.73
C VAL A 111 0.61 -6.21 2.30
N PHE A 112 1.89 -6.12 2.69
CA PHE A 112 2.63 -7.28 3.19
C PHE A 112 2.44 -7.42 4.70
N GLY A 113 2.15 -8.63 5.16
CA GLY A 113 1.95 -8.90 6.59
C GLY A 113 0.58 -8.48 7.11
N LEU A 114 -0.41 -8.29 6.25
CA LEU A 114 -1.78 -7.99 6.68
C LEU A 114 -2.50 -9.23 7.21
N PRO A 115 -3.56 -9.04 8.03
CA PRO A 115 -4.39 -10.18 8.45
C PRO A 115 -4.91 -10.95 7.23
N PRO A 116 -4.92 -12.29 7.27
CA PRO A 116 -5.28 -13.10 6.08
C PRO A 116 -6.75 -12.97 5.67
N ASP A 117 -7.61 -12.50 6.55
CA ASP A 117 -9.03 -12.27 6.28
C ASP A 117 -9.35 -10.86 5.79
N LEU A 118 -8.35 -9.97 5.73
CA LEU A 118 -8.52 -8.62 5.21
C LEU A 118 -8.45 -8.65 3.67
N PRO A 119 -9.53 -8.32 2.93
CA PRO A 119 -9.44 -8.27 1.48
C PRO A 119 -8.47 -7.20 1.01
N VAL A 120 -7.72 -7.50 -0.06
CA VAL A 120 -6.82 -6.56 -0.72
C VAL A 120 -7.34 -6.32 -2.14
N TRP A 121 -7.75 -5.10 -2.43
CA TRP A 121 -8.23 -4.70 -3.74
C TRP A 121 -7.17 -3.86 -4.44
N VAL A 122 -6.71 -4.34 -5.59
CA VAL A 122 -5.65 -3.69 -6.37
C VAL A 122 -6.30 -3.02 -7.57
N ASP A 123 -6.15 -1.70 -7.69
CA ASP A 123 -6.63 -1.00 -8.87
C ASP A 123 -5.90 -1.52 -10.12
N ALA A 124 -6.65 -1.80 -11.18
CA ALA A 124 -6.09 -2.37 -12.41
C ALA A 124 -4.94 -1.54 -12.99
N ALA A 125 -4.97 -0.21 -12.83
CA ALA A 125 -3.91 0.67 -13.32
C ALA A 125 -2.55 0.37 -12.66
N VAL A 126 -2.53 -0.14 -11.43
CA VAL A 126 -1.29 -0.54 -10.75
C VAL A 126 -0.59 -1.65 -11.52
N MET A 127 -1.37 -2.58 -12.07
CA MET A 127 -0.85 -3.74 -12.79
C MET A 127 -0.26 -3.38 -14.16
N ASP A 128 -0.52 -2.18 -14.66
CA ASP A 128 0.06 -1.68 -15.91
C ASP A 128 1.50 -1.18 -15.73
N ARG A 129 1.96 -1.02 -14.48
CA ARG A 129 3.34 -0.63 -14.19
C ARG A 129 4.23 -1.87 -14.12
N GLN A 130 5.46 -1.75 -14.59
CA GLN A 130 6.42 -2.86 -14.54
C GLN A 130 6.97 -3.04 -13.13
N ARG A 131 7.44 -1.95 -12.52
CA ARG A 131 7.95 -1.94 -11.15
C ARG A 131 7.25 -0.82 -10.38
N ILE A 132 6.98 -1.10 -9.12
CA ILE A 132 6.28 -0.17 -8.24
C ILE A 132 7.01 -0.02 -6.92
N VAL A 133 6.84 1.15 -6.32
CA VAL A 133 7.29 1.44 -4.95
C VAL A 133 6.09 1.30 -4.03
N LEU A 134 6.24 0.48 -3.00
CA LEU A 134 5.20 0.20 -2.00
C LEU A 134 5.69 0.60 -0.62
N GLY A 135 4.78 0.82 0.31
CA GLY A 135 5.13 0.99 1.71
C GLY A 135 5.80 -0.25 2.28
N GLY A 136 6.55 -0.07 3.35
CA GLY A 136 7.31 -1.14 3.99
C GLY A 136 6.85 -1.50 5.40
N GLY A 137 5.70 -1.01 5.85
CA GLY A 137 5.17 -1.31 7.19
C GLY A 137 5.61 -0.31 8.26
N SER A 138 6.71 0.39 8.03
CA SER A 138 7.20 1.49 8.85
C SER A 138 7.60 2.66 7.95
N ARG A 139 7.94 3.79 8.55
CA ARG A 139 8.42 4.94 7.79
C ARG A 139 9.88 4.83 7.34
N SER A 140 10.58 3.78 7.76
CA SER A 140 12.01 3.57 7.48
C SER A 140 12.30 2.74 6.24
N TRP A 141 11.30 2.05 5.68
CA TRP A 141 11.50 1.11 4.58
C TRP A 141 10.44 1.27 3.50
N LYS A 142 10.87 1.08 2.26
CA LYS A 142 9.99 0.91 1.09
C LYS A 142 10.31 -0.43 0.43
N VAL A 143 9.34 -0.95 -0.32
CA VAL A 143 9.51 -2.16 -1.13
C VAL A 143 9.45 -1.73 -2.59
N ILE A 144 10.44 -2.12 -3.38
CA ILE A 144 10.43 -1.93 -4.83
C ILE A 144 10.35 -3.33 -5.44
N ALA A 145 9.34 -3.55 -6.27
CA ALA A 145 9.09 -4.87 -6.83
C ALA A 145 8.30 -4.77 -8.13
N PRO A 146 8.31 -5.82 -8.95
CA PRO A 146 7.36 -5.91 -10.06
C PRO A 146 5.93 -5.87 -9.54
N ALA A 147 5.02 -5.23 -10.28
CA ALA A 147 3.61 -5.15 -9.88
C ALA A 147 3.00 -6.54 -9.66
N SER A 148 3.47 -7.54 -10.38
CA SER A 148 3.02 -8.93 -10.25
C SER A 148 3.20 -9.52 -8.83
N ILE A 149 4.03 -8.91 -7.98
CA ILE A 149 4.17 -9.36 -6.59
C ILE A 149 2.84 -9.31 -5.85
N LEU A 150 1.97 -8.37 -6.22
CA LEU A 150 0.64 -8.23 -5.61
C LEU A 150 -0.25 -9.44 -5.87
N LEU A 151 -0.05 -10.15 -6.98
CA LEU A 151 -0.81 -11.35 -7.32
C LEU A 151 -0.41 -12.58 -6.49
N THR A 152 0.68 -12.49 -5.74
CA THR A 152 1.11 -13.57 -4.83
C THR A 152 0.37 -13.55 -3.50
N LEU A 153 -0.36 -12.46 -3.22
CA LEU A 153 -1.15 -12.32 -1.99
C LEU A 153 -2.44 -13.14 -2.13
N PRO A 154 -2.74 -14.06 -1.19
CA PRO A 154 -3.89 -14.98 -1.34
C PRO A 154 -5.25 -14.28 -1.31
N ASN A 155 -5.32 -13.10 -0.71
CA ASN A 155 -6.56 -12.33 -0.55
C ASN A 155 -6.63 -11.11 -1.50
N ALA A 156 -5.74 -11.05 -2.49
CA ALA A 156 -5.70 -9.94 -3.46
C ALA A 156 -6.62 -10.19 -4.65
N GLU A 157 -7.29 -9.13 -5.07
CA GLU A 157 -8.15 -9.12 -6.25
C GLU A 157 -7.86 -7.85 -7.04
N VAL A 158 -7.68 -7.97 -8.36
CA VAL A 158 -7.52 -6.82 -9.25
C VAL A 158 -8.91 -6.29 -9.60
N VAL A 159 -9.11 -5.00 -9.43
CA VAL A 159 -10.41 -4.34 -9.60
C VAL A 159 -10.30 -3.23 -10.65
N GLU A 160 -11.10 -3.35 -11.71
CA GLU A 160 -11.21 -2.29 -12.71
C GLU A 160 -11.97 -1.09 -12.13
N GLY A 161 -11.42 0.11 -12.34
CA GLY A 161 -12.09 1.34 -11.91
C GLY A 161 -12.16 1.56 -10.40
N LEU A 162 -11.30 0.89 -9.63
CA LEU A 162 -11.21 1.13 -8.19
C LEU A 162 -10.75 2.56 -7.90
N ALA A 163 -9.87 3.08 -8.74
CA ALA A 163 -9.36 4.44 -8.68
C ALA A 163 -9.43 5.10 -10.05
N TYR A 164 -9.28 6.40 -10.09
CA TYR A 164 -9.28 7.19 -11.32
C TYR A 164 -8.11 8.19 -11.29
N PRO A 165 -7.61 8.62 -12.47
CA PRO A 165 -6.52 9.58 -12.51
C PRO A 165 -6.91 10.87 -11.77
N ALA A 166 -6.01 11.33 -10.90
CA ALA A 166 -6.21 12.60 -10.23
C ALA A 166 -6.08 13.74 -11.25
N PRO A 167 -6.88 14.83 -11.13
CA PRO A 167 -6.70 15.97 -12.02
C PRO A 167 -5.30 16.57 -11.82
N PRO A 168 -4.68 17.13 -12.89
CA PRO A 168 -3.39 17.79 -12.73
C PRO A 168 -3.50 18.92 -11.72
N PRO A 169 -2.43 19.21 -10.95
CA PRO A 169 -2.46 20.32 -10.01
C PRO A 169 -2.74 21.63 -10.76
N GLU A 170 -3.64 22.43 -10.21
CA GLU A 170 -3.87 23.78 -10.75
C GLU A 170 -2.60 24.60 -10.55
N GLY A 171 -2.02 25.00 -11.67
CA GLY A 171 -0.81 25.80 -11.68
C GLY A 171 -1.07 27.28 -11.39
#